data_5dcdd1cca97950897eb359feac0ad088
#
_entry.id   5dcdd1cca97950897eb359feac0ad088
#
_cell.length_a   1.000
_cell.length_b   1.000
_cell.length_c   1.000
_cell.angle_alpha   90.00
_cell.angle_beta   90.00
_cell.angle_gamma   90.00
#
_symmetry.space_group_name_H-M   'P 1'
#
loop_
_entity.id
_entity.type
_entity.pdbx_description
1 polymer ?
#
loop_
_entity_poly.entity_id
_entity_poly.type
_entity_poly.pdbx_seq_one_letter_code
_entity_poly.pdbx_strand_id
1 'polypeptide(L)'
;MDMAEIANLGVANPYKKQYGNYIGGQWVPPADGQYFENITPITGQVFTSIPRSNEKDVNAALDAAHKAKTAWGNTSPTERANILNRIADRIEANLLTLAVAETLDNGKPLRETTAADLPLAVDHFRYFAGAIRAQEGGVSEIDKDTYAYHCLLYTSDAADE
;
A
#
# COMPACT_ATOMS: atom_id res chain seq x y z
N MET A 1 17.39 -17.13 8.39
CA MET A 1 16.93 -16.37 9.59
C MET A 1 15.75 -17.12 10.19
N ASP A 2 15.90 -17.61 11.38
CA ASP A 2 14.83 -18.29 12.12
C ASP A 2 14.21 -17.37 13.19
N MET A 3 13.23 -17.86 13.95
CA MET A 3 12.56 -17.06 14.98
C MET A 3 13.48 -16.67 16.14
N ALA A 4 14.52 -17.46 16.43
CA ALA A 4 15.49 -17.13 17.47
C ALA A 4 16.44 -16.00 17.01
N GLU A 5 16.85 -16.03 15.75
CA GLU A 5 17.63 -14.95 15.13
C GLU A 5 16.86 -13.63 15.09
N ILE A 6 15.54 -13.67 14.79
CA ILE A 6 14.67 -12.49 14.84
C ILE A 6 14.59 -11.92 16.26
N ALA A 7 14.41 -12.78 17.25
CA ALA A 7 14.37 -12.35 18.66
C ALA A 7 15.69 -11.68 19.10
N ASN A 8 16.84 -12.15 18.60
CA ASN A 8 18.13 -11.54 18.86
C ASN A 8 18.30 -10.14 18.27
N LEU A 9 17.50 -9.80 17.25
CA LEU A 9 17.42 -8.43 16.69
C LEU A 9 16.55 -7.49 17.54
N GLY A 10 15.94 -7.98 18.62
CA GLY A 10 14.98 -7.22 19.42
C GLY A 10 13.63 -6.97 18.72
N VAL A 11 13.33 -7.72 17.67
CA VAL A 11 12.08 -7.61 16.91
C VAL A 11 11.15 -8.76 17.31
N ALA A 12 9.92 -8.42 17.67
CA ALA A 12 8.87 -9.42 17.85
C ALA A 12 8.48 -10.02 16.49
N ASN A 13 7.92 -11.24 16.50
CA ASN A 13 7.39 -11.82 15.26
C ASN A 13 6.43 -10.83 14.58
N PRO A 14 6.72 -10.34 13.37
CA PRO A 14 5.89 -9.36 12.70
C PRO A 14 4.57 -9.93 12.18
N TYR A 15 4.42 -11.25 12.16
CA TYR A 15 3.27 -11.92 11.59
C TYR A 15 2.27 -12.43 12.62
N LYS A 16 0.99 -12.29 12.29
CA LYS A 16 -0.10 -13.00 12.97
C LYS A 16 -0.14 -14.45 12.48
N LYS A 17 -0.74 -15.33 13.26
CA LYS A 17 -0.98 -16.72 12.83
C LYS A 17 -1.87 -16.80 11.60
N GLN A 18 -2.83 -15.88 11.48
CA GLN A 18 -3.80 -15.83 10.39
C GLN A 18 -4.24 -14.39 10.14
N TYR A 19 -4.42 -14.05 8.89
CA TYR A 19 -4.94 -12.75 8.45
C TYR A 19 -6.36 -12.90 7.88
N GLY A 20 -7.12 -11.81 7.88
CA GLY A 20 -8.33 -11.63 7.10
C GLY A 20 -8.10 -10.66 5.95
N ASN A 21 -9.14 -10.40 5.17
CA ASN A 21 -9.19 -9.30 4.22
C ASN A 21 -9.39 -7.98 4.96
N TYR A 22 -8.71 -6.92 4.54
CA TYR A 22 -8.95 -5.58 5.09
C TYR A 22 -9.86 -4.81 4.15
N ILE A 23 -11.15 -4.73 4.48
CA ILE A 23 -12.20 -4.17 3.63
C ILE A 23 -13.01 -3.14 4.43
N GLY A 24 -13.21 -1.96 3.87
CA GLY A 24 -14.01 -0.92 4.51
C GLY A 24 -13.48 -0.46 5.88
N GLY A 25 -12.18 -0.54 6.11
CA GLY A 25 -11.55 -0.19 7.37
C GLY A 25 -11.56 -1.29 8.43
N GLN A 26 -11.99 -2.52 8.08
CA GLN A 26 -12.11 -3.64 9.02
C GLN A 26 -11.44 -4.91 8.48
N TRP A 27 -10.95 -5.73 9.40
CA TRP A 27 -10.47 -7.07 9.10
C TRP A 27 -11.65 -8.04 9.09
N VAL A 28 -11.92 -8.64 7.93
CA VAL A 28 -13.01 -9.61 7.73
C VAL A 28 -12.47 -10.95 7.23
N PRO A 29 -13.07 -12.08 7.63
CA PRO A 29 -12.70 -13.38 7.08
C PRO A 29 -13.06 -13.44 5.59
N PRO A 30 -12.40 -14.33 4.79
CA PRO A 30 -12.81 -14.58 3.41
C PRO A 30 -14.25 -15.15 3.38
N ALA A 31 -15.02 -14.76 2.35
CA ALA A 31 -16.46 -15.05 2.24
C ALA A 31 -16.80 -16.56 2.36
N ASP A 32 -15.95 -17.41 1.82
CA ASP A 32 -16.15 -18.87 1.88
C ASP A 32 -15.31 -19.54 3.00
N GLY A 33 -14.69 -18.76 3.90
CA GLY A 33 -13.93 -19.26 5.04
C GLY A 33 -12.65 -20.01 4.65
N GLN A 34 -12.18 -19.89 3.41
CA GLN A 34 -11.01 -20.61 2.91
C GLN A 34 -9.73 -19.82 3.14
N TYR A 35 -8.67 -20.55 3.53
CA TYR A 35 -7.33 -19.99 3.77
C TYR A 35 -6.29 -20.87 3.07
N PHE A 36 -5.10 -20.33 2.86
CA PHE A 36 -3.93 -21.08 2.45
C PHE A 36 -2.71 -20.69 3.26
N GLU A 37 -1.78 -21.61 3.38
CA GLU A 37 -0.56 -21.44 4.13
C GLU A 37 0.44 -20.61 3.33
N ASN A 38 1.08 -19.65 3.98
CA ASN A 38 2.23 -18.94 3.44
C ASN A 38 3.51 -19.55 4.02
N ILE A 39 4.42 -19.92 3.13
CA ILE A 39 5.64 -20.65 3.45
C ILE A 39 6.84 -19.74 3.20
N THR A 40 7.68 -19.55 4.22
CA THR A 40 8.91 -18.80 4.02
C THR A 40 9.93 -19.60 3.20
N PRO A 41 10.51 -19.02 2.15
CA PRO A 41 11.54 -19.68 1.35
C PRO A 41 12.85 -19.90 2.11
N ILE A 42 13.01 -19.25 3.26
CA ILE A 42 14.23 -19.36 4.08
C ILE A 42 14.33 -20.74 4.74
N THR A 43 13.24 -21.24 5.30
CA THR A 43 13.22 -22.50 6.06
C THR A 43 12.28 -23.56 5.48
N GLY A 44 11.45 -23.22 4.51
CA GLY A 44 10.39 -24.09 4.00
C GLY A 44 9.25 -24.33 5.00
N GLN A 45 9.15 -23.53 6.06
CA GLN A 45 8.14 -23.67 7.10
C GLN A 45 7.00 -22.68 6.90
N VAL A 46 5.80 -23.11 7.30
CA VAL A 46 4.62 -22.22 7.36
C VAL A 46 4.82 -21.19 8.46
N PHE A 47 4.65 -19.92 8.15
CA PHE A 47 4.77 -18.83 9.13
C PHE A 47 3.48 -18.04 9.35
N THR A 48 2.54 -18.11 8.42
CA THR A 48 1.20 -17.51 8.54
C THR A 48 0.21 -18.18 7.60
N SER A 49 -1.08 -17.92 7.77
CA SER A 49 -2.10 -18.24 6.78
C SER A 49 -2.84 -16.97 6.33
N ILE A 50 -3.16 -16.94 5.05
CA ILE A 50 -3.79 -15.80 4.39
C ILE A 50 -5.11 -16.22 3.72
N PRO A 51 -6.07 -15.30 3.55
CA PRO A 51 -7.38 -15.63 3.00
C PRO A 51 -7.27 -16.04 1.53
N ARG A 52 -7.94 -17.13 1.19
CA ARG A 52 -8.19 -17.49 -0.21
C ARG A 52 -9.48 -16.80 -0.65
N SER A 53 -9.30 -15.55 -1.06
CA SER A 53 -10.42 -14.71 -1.50
C SER A 53 -10.98 -15.17 -2.84
N ASN A 54 -12.27 -14.89 -3.06
CA ASN A 54 -12.98 -15.16 -4.29
C ASN A 54 -13.70 -13.91 -4.81
N GLU A 55 -14.55 -14.06 -5.81
CA GLU A 55 -15.31 -12.98 -6.44
C GLU A 55 -16.15 -12.17 -5.43
N LYS A 56 -16.74 -12.83 -4.41
CA LYS A 56 -17.55 -12.13 -3.40
C LYS A 56 -16.68 -11.17 -2.57
N ASP A 57 -15.47 -11.59 -2.20
CA ASP A 57 -14.53 -10.77 -1.45
C ASP A 57 -14.05 -9.58 -2.29
N VAL A 58 -13.76 -9.82 -3.56
CA VAL A 58 -13.34 -8.77 -4.51
C VAL A 58 -14.46 -7.75 -4.70
N ASN A 59 -15.70 -8.19 -4.94
CA ASN A 59 -16.84 -7.29 -5.09
C ASN A 59 -17.09 -6.47 -3.82
N ALA A 60 -16.99 -7.08 -2.63
CA ALA A 60 -17.12 -6.35 -1.37
C ALA A 60 -16.03 -5.28 -1.20
N ALA A 61 -14.79 -5.56 -1.64
CA ALA A 61 -13.70 -4.61 -1.61
C ALA A 61 -13.91 -3.44 -2.60
N LEU A 62 -14.39 -3.75 -3.82
CA LEU A 62 -14.75 -2.75 -4.82
C LEU A 62 -15.90 -1.85 -4.35
N ASP A 63 -16.95 -2.42 -3.78
CA ASP A 63 -18.08 -1.66 -3.24
C ASP A 63 -17.63 -0.71 -2.12
N ALA A 64 -16.73 -1.18 -1.23
CA ALA A 64 -16.17 -0.33 -0.18
C ALA A 64 -15.31 0.81 -0.77
N ALA A 65 -14.53 0.54 -1.81
CA ALA A 65 -13.74 1.55 -2.51
C ALA A 65 -14.63 2.59 -3.21
N HIS A 66 -15.66 2.15 -3.94
CA HIS A 66 -16.64 3.04 -4.60
C HIS A 66 -17.38 3.91 -3.58
N LYS A 67 -17.77 3.35 -2.44
CA LYS A 67 -18.38 4.13 -1.36
C LYS A 67 -17.48 5.25 -0.83
N ALA A 68 -16.16 5.02 -0.80
CA ALA A 68 -15.17 6.00 -0.35
C ALA A 68 -14.78 7.03 -1.42
N LYS A 69 -15.05 6.75 -2.71
CA LYS A 69 -14.62 7.52 -3.89
C LYS A 69 -14.88 9.02 -3.75
N THR A 70 -16.12 9.41 -3.49
CA THR A 70 -16.53 10.82 -3.45
C THR A 70 -15.83 11.59 -2.32
N ALA A 71 -15.79 11.01 -1.12
CA ALA A 71 -15.11 11.64 0.02
C ALA A 71 -13.61 11.79 -0.24
N TRP A 72 -12.97 10.75 -0.79
CA TRP A 72 -11.56 10.80 -1.16
C TRP A 72 -11.30 11.78 -2.31
N GLY A 73 -12.15 11.82 -3.33
CA GLY A 73 -12.07 12.73 -4.46
C GLY A 73 -12.07 14.21 -4.02
N ASN A 74 -12.81 14.54 -2.96
CA ASN A 74 -12.91 15.89 -2.42
C ASN A 74 -11.74 16.28 -1.49
N THR A 75 -10.80 15.37 -1.20
CA THR A 75 -9.62 15.74 -0.40
C THR A 75 -8.65 16.61 -1.22
N SER A 76 -8.10 17.63 -0.58
CA SER A 76 -7.12 18.51 -1.22
C SER A 76 -5.80 17.78 -1.55
N PRO A 77 -5.03 18.24 -2.55
CA PRO A 77 -3.67 17.74 -2.80
C PRO A 77 -2.78 17.82 -1.55
N THR A 78 -2.95 18.87 -0.73
CA THR A 78 -2.22 19.02 0.53
C THR A 78 -2.55 17.92 1.54
N GLU A 79 -3.83 17.57 1.70
CA GLU A 79 -4.23 16.48 2.60
C GLU A 79 -3.71 15.13 2.13
N ARG A 80 -3.78 14.85 0.82
CA ARG A 80 -3.22 13.63 0.22
C ARG A 80 -1.71 13.55 0.42
N ALA A 81 -0.98 14.65 0.18
CA ALA A 81 0.45 14.73 0.43
C ALA A 81 0.79 14.46 1.91
N ASN A 82 0.02 15.03 2.84
CA ASN A 82 0.21 14.81 4.27
C ASN A 82 -0.05 13.34 4.66
N ILE A 83 -1.00 12.65 4.01
CA ILE A 83 -1.23 11.22 4.23
C ILE A 83 -0.02 10.42 3.77
N LEU A 84 0.52 10.68 2.56
CA LEU A 84 1.71 10.01 2.04
C LEU A 84 2.92 10.20 2.95
N ASN A 85 3.15 11.42 3.44
CA ASN A 85 4.23 11.69 4.40
C ASN A 85 4.04 10.90 5.70
N ARG A 86 2.82 10.86 6.27
CA ARG A 86 2.55 10.04 7.47
C ARG A 86 2.77 8.54 7.23
N ILE A 87 2.50 8.05 6.01
CA ILE A 87 2.83 6.66 5.65
C ILE A 87 4.34 6.46 5.66
N ALA A 88 5.11 7.37 5.03
CA ALA A 88 6.57 7.35 5.03
C ALA A 88 7.13 7.32 6.46
N ASP A 89 6.67 8.22 7.31
CA ASP A 89 7.10 8.31 8.71
C ASP A 89 6.78 7.02 9.50
N ARG A 90 5.63 6.39 9.23
CA ARG A 90 5.24 5.11 9.86
C ARG A 90 6.11 3.95 9.38
N ILE A 91 6.45 3.90 8.10
CA ILE A 91 7.38 2.89 7.55
C ILE A 91 8.76 3.07 8.19
N GLU A 92 9.27 4.28 8.21
CA GLU A 92 10.59 4.59 8.78
C GLU A 92 10.67 4.25 10.27
N ALA A 93 9.65 4.60 11.05
CA ALA A 93 9.56 4.28 12.48
C ALA A 93 9.48 2.76 12.77
N ASN A 94 9.08 1.95 11.79
CA ASN A 94 8.97 0.49 11.91
C ASN A 94 9.91 -0.26 10.95
N LEU A 95 10.97 0.42 10.47
CA LEU A 95 11.82 -0.05 9.39
C LEU A 95 12.34 -1.46 9.61
N LEU A 96 12.94 -1.74 10.78
CA LEU A 96 13.51 -3.06 11.06
C LEU A 96 12.44 -4.16 11.12
N THR A 97 11.28 -3.89 11.72
CA THR A 97 10.16 -4.85 11.79
C THR A 97 9.65 -5.18 10.39
N LEU A 98 9.49 -4.17 9.54
CA LEU A 98 9.04 -4.36 8.15
C LEU A 98 10.10 -5.06 7.29
N ALA A 99 11.38 -4.74 7.49
CA ALA A 99 12.48 -5.41 6.80
C ALA A 99 12.56 -6.90 7.15
N VAL A 100 12.36 -7.25 8.43
CA VAL A 100 12.25 -8.65 8.87
C VAL A 100 11.05 -9.33 8.24
N ALA A 101 9.90 -8.65 8.19
CA ALA A 101 8.71 -9.20 7.56
C ALA A 101 8.97 -9.50 6.07
N GLU A 102 9.49 -8.56 5.33
CA GLU A 102 9.81 -8.74 3.91
C GLU A 102 10.83 -9.87 3.68
N THR A 103 11.89 -9.93 4.49
CA THR A 103 12.89 -11.01 4.42
C THR A 103 12.26 -12.38 4.63
N LEU A 104 11.37 -12.52 5.61
CA LEU A 104 10.67 -13.80 5.88
C LEU A 104 9.77 -14.25 4.72
N ASP A 105 9.11 -13.31 4.08
CA ASP A 105 8.14 -13.59 3.02
C ASP A 105 8.81 -13.92 1.68
N ASN A 106 9.81 -13.14 1.26
CA ASN A 106 10.43 -13.26 -0.05
C ASN A 106 11.82 -13.91 -0.07
N GLY A 107 12.44 -14.10 1.11
CA GLY A 107 13.78 -14.69 1.24
C GLY A 107 14.94 -13.74 0.95
N LYS A 108 14.71 -12.46 0.74
CA LYS A 108 15.77 -11.47 0.55
C LYS A 108 16.67 -11.35 1.79
N PRO A 109 17.97 -11.12 1.65
CA PRO A 109 18.83 -10.84 2.81
C PRO A 109 18.36 -9.61 3.58
N LEU A 110 18.34 -9.69 4.92
CA LEU A 110 17.92 -8.58 5.78
C LEU A 110 18.73 -7.29 5.53
N ARG A 111 20.00 -7.43 5.15
CA ARG A 111 20.83 -6.30 4.76
C ARG A 111 20.22 -5.51 3.59
N GLU A 112 19.66 -6.19 2.59
CA GLU A 112 19.06 -5.55 1.41
C GLU A 112 17.72 -4.89 1.76
N THR A 113 16.87 -5.59 2.50
CA THR A 113 15.57 -5.05 2.91
C THR A 113 15.72 -3.84 3.84
N THR A 114 16.75 -3.83 4.69
CA THR A 114 17.02 -2.72 5.62
C THR A 114 17.72 -1.54 4.95
N ALA A 115 18.68 -1.79 4.05
CA ALA A 115 19.53 -0.73 3.49
C ALA A 115 19.02 -0.18 2.14
N ALA A 116 18.20 -0.94 1.41
CA ALA A 116 17.71 -0.57 0.09
C ALA A 116 16.17 -0.51 0.03
N ASP A 117 15.48 -1.62 0.24
CA ASP A 117 14.05 -1.71 -0.09
C ASP A 117 13.18 -0.78 0.76
N LEU A 118 13.31 -0.84 2.08
CA LEU A 118 12.49 -0.01 2.98
C LEU A 118 12.83 1.50 2.88
N PRO A 119 14.11 1.91 2.86
CA PRO A 119 14.47 3.30 2.61
C PRO A 119 13.94 3.82 1.27
N LEU A 120 14.00 3.02 0.19
CA LEU A 120 13.47 3.38 -1.12
C LEU A 120 11.94 3.53 -1.08
N ALA A 121 11.24 2.65 -0.36
CA ALA A 121 9.80 2.78 -0.17
C ALA A 121 9.43 4.09 0.54
N VAL A 122 10.16 4.45 1.61
CA VAL A 122 9.98 5.73 2.33
C VAL A 122 10.21 6.92 1.39
N ASP A 123 11.30 6.89 0.61
CA ASP A 123 11.64 7.96 -0.34
C ASP A 123 10.55 8.13 -1.41
N HIS A 124 10.03 7.04 -1.96
CA HIS A 124 8.97 7.09 -2.96
C HIS A 124 7.68 7.73 -2.41
N PHE A 125 7.26 7.40 -1.20
CA PHE A 125 6.10 8.04 -0.58
C PHE A 125 6.32 9.55 -0.40
N ARG A 126 7.52 9.97 0.02
CA ARG A 126 7.88 11.39 0.16
C ARG A 126 7.97 12.09 -1.20
N TYR A 127 8.55 11.43 -2.20
CA TYR A 127 8.60 11.95 -3.57
C TYR A 127 7.20 12.23 -4.12
N PHE A 128 6.28 11.26 -4.05
CA PHE A 128 4.92 11.45 -4.54
C PHE A 128 4.09 12.42 -3.70
N ALA A 129 4.39 12.57 -2.42
CA ALA A 129 3.81 13.63 -1.60
C ALA A 129 4.22 15.03 -2.10
N GLY A 130 5.45 15.19 -2.57
CA GLY A 130 5.91 16.42 -3.23
C GLY A 130 5.28 16.59 -4.61
N ALA A 131 5.29 15.54 -5.42
CA ALA A 131 4.80 15.56 -6.81
C ALA A 131 3.32 15.97 -6.89
N ILE A 132 2.46 15.41 -6.04
CA ILE A 132 1.02 15.74 -6.05
C ILE A 132 0.73 17.22 -5.75
N ARG A 133 1.62 17.90 -5.01
CA ARG A 133 1.48 19.33 -4.70
C ARG A 133 2.01 20.23 -5.82
N ALA A 134 2.89 19.72 -6.66
CA ALA A 134 3.49 20.44 -7.80
C ALA A 134 2.76 20.14 -9.13
N GLN A 135 1.73 19.33 -9.09
CA GLN A 135 1.00 18.91 -10.27
C GLN A 135 0.10 20.06 -10.76
N GLU A 136 0.27 20.45 -12.02
CA GLU A 136 -0.44 21.57 -12.64
C GLU A 136 -1.14 21.11 -13.92
N GLY A 137 -2.20 21.83 -14.31
CA GLY A 137 -2.76 21.78 -15.65
C GLY A 137 -2.04 22.74 -16.60
N GLY A 138 -2.50 22.88 -17.81
CA GLY A 138 -1.90 23.79 -18.77
C GLY A 138 -2.94 24.46 -19.66
N VAL A 139 -2.57 25.60 -20.23
CA VAL A 139 -3.33 26.31 -21.25
C VAL A 139 -2.42 26.57 -22.43
N SER A 140 -2.89 26.25 -23.65
CA SER A 140 -2.16 26.50 -24.89
C SER A 140 -3.05 27.28 -25.87
N GLU A 141 -2.50 28.30 -26.49
CA GLU A 141 -3.13 28.96 -27.64
C GLU A 141 -2.96 28.07 -28.88
N ILE A 142 -4.05 27.72 -29.54
CA ILE A 142 -4.07 26.97 -30.81
C ILE A 142 -4.03 27.94 -31.97
N ASP A 143 -4.87 28.97 -31.91
CA ASP A 143 -4.93 30.10 -32.82
C ASP A 143 -5.45 31.35 -32.09
N LYS A 144 -5.58 32.47 -32.79
CA LYS A 144 -5.93 33.76 -32.19
C LYS A 144 -7.30 33.75 -31.45
N ASP A 145 -8.18 32.82 -31.79
CA ASP A 145 -9.55 32.76 -31.29
C ASP A 145 -9.82 31.44 -30.49
N THR A 146 -8.81 30.55 -30.36
CA THR A 146 -9.00 29.22 -29.79
C THR A 146 -7.90 28.90 -28.77
N TYR A 147 -8.33 28.58 -27.57
CA TYR A 147 -7.45 28.09 -26.49
C TYR A 147 -7.84 26.67 -26.09
N ALA A 148 -6.85 25.80 -25.96
CA ALA A 148 -7.00 24.48 -25.32
C ALA A 148 -6.49 24.55 -23.90
N TYR A 149 -7.26 24.08 -22.96
CA TYR A 149 -6.78 23.86 -21.60
C TYR A 149 -6.95 22.40 -21.21
N HIS A 150 -6.02 21.91 -20.42
CA HIS A 150 -6.13 20.57 -19.79
C HIS A 150 -5.98 20.73 -18.29
N CYS A 151 -6.83 20.04 -17.57
CA CYS A 151 -6.73 19.88 -16.13
C CYS A 151 -6.61 18.40 -15.81
N LEU A 152 -6.11 18.11 -14.63
CA LEU A 152 -6.05 16.74 -14.13
C LEU A 152 -7.46 16.31 -13.74
N LEU A 153 -8.07 15.50 -14.59
CA LEU A 153 -9.28 14.77 -14.26
C LEU A 153 -8.87 13.57 -13.39
N TYR A 154 -9.51 13.42 -12.26
CA TYR A 154 -9.37 12.19 -11.51
C TYR A 154 -9.94 11.06 -12.37
N THR A 155 -9.18 9.97 -12.49
CA THR A 155 -9.53 8.80 -13.32
C THR A 155 -10.92 8.21 -13.02
N SER A 156 -11.52 8.62 -11.92
CA SER A 156 -12.87 8.22 -11.53
C SER A 156 -13.99 8.99 -12.22
N ASP A 157 -13.72 10.15 -12.79
CA ASP A 157 -14.75 10.99 -13.43
C ASP A 157 -14.86 10.72 -14.94
N ALA A 158 -13.81 10.18 -15.55
CA ALA A 158 -13.79 9.82 -16.97
C ALA A 158 -14.59 8.54 -17.30
N ALA A 159 -15.09 7.82 -16.32
CA ALA A 159 -15.85 6.59 -16.49
C ALA A 159 -17.37 6.78 -16.30
N ASP A 160 -17.80 7.97 -15.91
CA ASP A 160 -19.20 8.27 -15.57
C ASP A 160 -19.91 9.15 -16.63
N GLU A 161 -19.25 9.47 -17.79
CA GLU A 161 -19.83 10.16 -18.93
C GLU A 161 -20.09 9.26 -20.14
#